data_88a945422bfa40e979b8b3d699aa8880
#
_entry.id   88a945422bfa40e979b8b3d699aa8880
#
_cell.length_a   1.000
_cell.length_b   1.000
_cell.length_c   1.000
_cell.angle_alpha   90.00
_cell.angle_beta   90.00
_cell.angle_gamma   90.00
#
_symmetry.space_group_name_H-M   'P 1'
#
loop_
_entity.id
_entity.type
_entity.pdbx_description
1 polymer ?
#
loop_
_entity_poly.entity_id
_entity_poly.type
_entity_poly.pdbx_seq_one_letter_code
_entity_poly.pdbx_strand_id
1 'polypeptide(L)'
;MAKEAQKLQIIPLGGLGEIGKNMTVVRYGDDIIVIDAGLMFPEEEMLGIDLVIPDITYLLENKDKIKAIVLTHGHEDHIGALPYVLRQIPNIPVYGTRLTLGILEGRLKENGVDSSNLHPVYHGDIISAGCFTVGFIRVNHSIADACGLSIKTPMGMIVHTGDFKFDYTPVDG
;
A
#
# COMPACT_ATOMS: atom_id res chain seq x y z
N MET A 1 23.10 25.30 15.05
CA MET A 1 22.59 23.94 15.37
C MET A 1 22.73 23.11 14.10
N ALA A 2 23.50 22.02 14.13
CA ALA A 2 23.61 21.10 12.99
C ALA A 2 22.23 20.48 12.76
N LYS A 3 21.68 20.58 11.54
CA LYS A 3 20.47 19.84 11.16
C LYS A 3 20.77 18.36 11.34
N GLU A 4 20.03 17.68 12.19
CA GLU A 4 20.14 16.22 12.31
C GLU A 4 19.94 15.61 10.92
N ALA A 5 20.84 14.72 10.52
CA ALA A 5 20.78 14.14 9.18
C ALA A 5 19.47 13.36 9.04
N GLN A 6 18.65 13.73 8.05
CA GLN A 6 17.39 13.02 7.78
C GLN A 6 17.72 11.56 7.43
N LYS A 7 16.97 10.65 8.03
CA LYS A 7 17.12 9.20 7.82
C LYS A 7 16.01 8.68 6.94
N LEU A 8 16.37 7.79 6.02
CA LEU A 8 15.41 6.94 5.33
C LEU A 8 14.98 5.81 6.27
N GLN A 9 13.69 5.65 6.48
CA GLN A 9 13.12 4.62 7.35
C GLN A 9 12.16 3.75 6.54
N ILE A 10 12.26 2.45 6.71
CA ILE A 10 11.31 1.45 6.22
C ILE A 10 10.70 0.81 7.46
N ILE A 11 9.40 0.97 7.64
CA ILE A 11 8.70 0.60 8.87
C ILE A 11 7.53 -0.33 8.49
N PRO A 12 7.70 -1.65 8.66
CA PRO A 12 6.57 -2.56 8.47
C PRO A 12 5.59 -2.40 9.63
N LEU A 13 4.32 -2.21 9.31
CA LEU A 13 3.22 -2.18 10.28
C LEU A 13 2.49 -3.53 10.36
N GLY A 14 2.72 -4.41 9.38
CA GLY A 14 2.23 -5.78 9.32
C GLY A 14 2.90 -6.55 8.19
N GLY A 15 2.63 -7.87 8.10
CA GLY A 15 3.15 -8.74 7.04
C GLY A 15 4.55 -9.31 7.30
N LEU A 16 5.19 -9.06 8.45
CA LEU A 16 6.46 -9.65 8.80
C LEU A 16 6.29 -10.87 9.70
N GLY A 17 6.74 -12.04 9.20
CA GLY A 17 6.65 -13.31 9.93
C GLY A 17 5.22 -13.84 10.07
N GLU A 18 4.28 -13.30 9.30
CA GLU A 18 2.88 -13.68 9.25
C GLU A 18 2.36 -13.61 7.81
N ILE A 19 1.21 -14.20 7.54
CA ILE A 19 0.50 -14.10 6.25
C ILE A 19 -0.64 -13.10 6.43
N GLY A 20 -0.70 -12.11 5.54
CA GLY A 20 -1.71 -11.06 5.59
C GLY A 20 -1.22 -9.79 6.27
N LYS A 21 -2.12 -8.81 6.41
CA LYS A 21 -1.87 -7.48 6.98
C LYS A 21 -0.69 -6.73 6.35
N ASN A 22 -0.42 -6.96 5.07
CA ASN A 22 0.71 -6.31 4.39
C ASN A 22 0.54 -4.78 4.43
N MET A 23 1.44 -4.12 5.14
CA MET A 23 1.49 -2.66 5.23
C MET A 23 2.89 -2.21 5.57
N THR A 24 3.49 -1.42 4.69
CA THR A 24 4.85 -0.91 4.88
C THR A 24 4.89 0.60 4.70
N VAL A 25 5.49 1.30 5.63
CA VAL A 25 5.73 2.74 5.57
C VAL A 25 7.14 3.00 5.08
N VAL A 26 7.29 3.91 4.12
CA VAL A 26 8.59 4.48 3.75
C VAL A 26 8.57 5.96 4.12
N ARG A 27 9.51 6.37 4.96
CA ARG A 27 9.62 7.74 5.45
C ARG A 27 10.98 8.34 5.19
N TYR A 28 11.00 9.59 4.75
CA TYR A 28 12.20 10.42 4.72
C TYR A 28 11.85 11.84 5.19
N GLY A 29 12.36 12.22 6.35
CA GLY A 29 12.01 13.49 6.99
C GLY A 29 10.52 13.59 7.31
N ASP A 30 9.84 14.57 6.70
CA ASP A 30 8.41 14.81 6.86
C ASP A 30 7.56 14.24 5.72
N ASP A 31 8.14 13.48 4.81
CA ASP A 31 7.41 12.81 3.75
C ASP A 31 7.28 11.31 4.04
N ILE A 32 6.06 10.81 3.91
CA ILE A 32 5.68 9.42 4.14
C ILE A 32 4.89 8.92 2.94
N ILE A 33 5.20 7.74 2.45
CA ILE A 33 4.31 6.92 1.61
C ILE A 33 4.01 5.60 2.32
N VAL A 34 2.82 5.08 2.09
CA VAL A 34 2.37 3.78 2.60
C VAL A 34 2.25 2.82 1.42
N ILE A 35 2.84 1.65 1.53
CA ILE A 35 2.75 0.59 0.53
C ILE A 35 1.79 -0.45 1.08
N ASP A 36 0.67 -0.65 0.38
CA ASP A 36 -0.43 -1.52 0.73
C ASP A 36 -1.07 -1.20 2.10
N ALA A 37 -2.23 -1.78 2.34
CA ALA A 37 -2.95 -1.73 3.60
C ALA A 37 -3.88 -2.94 3.67
N GLY A 38 -3.30 -4.09 3.93
CA GLY A 38 -3.97 -5.38 3.91
C GLY A 38 -4.66 -5.74 5.22
N LEU A 39 -5.59 -6.66 5.13
CA LEU A 39 -6.18 -7.35 6.29
C LEU A 39 -5.61 -8.78 6.41
N MET A 40 -5.92 -9.42 7.51
CA MET A 40 -5.75 -10.85 7.73
C MET A 40 -7.09 -11.44 8.19
N PHE A 41 -7.44 -12.61 7.69
CA PHE A 41 -8.55 -13.37 8.25
C PHE A 41 -8.13 -13.96 9.60
N PRO A 42 -9.03 -13.96 10.61
CA PRO A 42 -8.69 -14.45 11.93
C PRO A 42 -8.36 -15.97 11.92
N GLU A 43 -7.49 -16.38 12.81
CA GLU A 43 -7.22 -17.81 13.08
C GLU A 43 -8.36 -18.43 13.86
N GLU A 44 -8.45 -19.77 13.87
CA GLU A 44 -9.55 -20.52 14.50
C GLU A 44 -9.71 -20.20 16.00
N GLU A 45 -8.64 -19.84 16.67
CA GLU A 45 -8.64 -19.48 18.10
C GLU A 45 -9.18 -18.08 18.38
N MET A 46 -9.30 -17.21 17.36
CA MET A 46 -9.75 -15.83 17.48
C MET A 46 -11.29 -15.75 17.43
N LEU A 47 -11.96 -16.33 18.41
CA LEU A 47 -13.43 -16.41 18.47
C LEU A 47 -14.07 -15.02 18.51
N GLY A 48 -15.05 -14.77 17.62
CA GLY A 48 -15.80 -13.52 17.58
C GLY A 48 -15.06 -12.37 16.87
N ILE A 49 -13.93 -12.62 16.22
CA ILE A 49 -13.20 -11.67 15.39
C ILE A 49 -13.54 -11.96 13.92
N ASP A 50 -13.99 -10.95 13.20
CA ASP A 50 -14.35 -11.08 11.77
C ASP A 50 -13.14 -10.82 10.85
N LEU A 51 -12.25 -9.91 11.25
CA LEU A 51 -11.04 -9.55 10.50
C LEU A 51 -9.98 -8.92 11.42
N VAL A 52 -8.73 -8.96 10.99
CA VAL A 52 -7.60 -8.34 11.68
C VAL A 52 -6.92 -7.34 10.74
N ILE A 53 -6.67 -6.14 11.21
CA ILE A 53 -5.94 -5.11 10.47
C ILE A 53 -4.64 -4.73 11.19
N PRO A 54 -3.65 -4.14 10.50
CA PRO A 54 -2.47 -3.60 11.13
C PRO A 54 -2.81 -2.51 12.16
N ASP A 55 -1.96 -2.35 13.16
CA ASP A 55 -2.02 -1.16 14.04
C ASP A 55 -1.61 0.08 13.25
N ILE A 56 -2.55 0.99 13.05
CA ILE A 56 -2.34 2.22 12.29
C ILE A 56 -2.03 3.45 13.15
N THR A 57 -1.75 3.26 14.45
CA THR A 57 -1.43 4.38 15.36
C THR A 57 -0.32 5.26 14.81
N TYR A 58 0.73 4.65 14.25
CA TYR A 58 1.82 5.40 13.60
C TYR A 58 1.34 6.30 12.46
N LEU A 59 0.39 5.84 11.65
CA LEU A 59 -0.18 6.64 10.55
C LEU A 59 -1.01 7.80 11.10
N LEU A 60 -1.81 7.56 12.14
CA LEU A 60 -2.65 8.58 12.77
C LEU A 60 -1.80 9.70 13.37
N GLU A 61 -0.71 9.36 14.05
CA GLU A 61 0.24 10.32 14.63
C GLU A 61 1.00 11.14 13.58
N ASN A 62 1.11 10.64 12.36
CA ASN A 62 1.85 11.28 11.27
C ASN A 62 0.99 11.62 10.05
N LYS A 63 -0.33 11.69 10.18
CA LYS A 63 -1.29 11.82 9.07
C LYS A 63 -0.97 12.98 8.12
N ASP A 64 -0.53 14.12 8.64
CA ASP A 64 -0.23 15.32 7.83
C ASP A 64 1.05 15.16 6.98
N LYS A 65 1.83 14.12 7.24
CA LYS A 65 3.07 13.79 6.52
C LYS A 65 2.87 12.75 5.42
N ILE A 66 1.71 12.06 5.40
CA ILE A 66 1.42 11.03 4.40
C ILE A 66 1.11 11.69 3.07
N LYS A 67 1.90 11.39 2.05
CA LYS A 67 1.78 11.95 0.72
C LYS A 67 0.95 11.09 -0.22
N ALA A 68 0.98 9.78 -0.02
CA ALA A 68 0.24 8.82 -0.82
C ALA A 68 0.17 7.45 -0.15
N ILE A 69 -0.84 6.67 -0.53
CA ILE A 69 -0.87 5.22 -0.40
C ILE A 69 -0.67 4.64 -1.81
N VAL A 70 0.20 3.64 -1.94
CA VAL A 70 0.55 3.03 -3.22
C VAL A 70 0.28 1.53 -3.13
N LEU A 71 -0.53 1.02 -4.05
CA LEU A 71 -1.01 -0.37 -4.01
C LEU A 71 -0.26 -1.23 -5.02
N THR A 72 0.14 -2.42 -4.57
CA THR A 72 0.79 -3.39 -5.43
C THR A 72 -0.23 -4.20 -6.25
N HIS A 73 -1.29 -4.70 -5.64
CA HIS A 73 -2.35 -5.47 -6.29
C HIS A 73 -3.61 -5.59 -5.42
N GLY A 74 -4.67 -6.20 -5.96
CA GLY A 74 -6.02 -6.17 -5.39
C GLY A 74 -6.40 -7.31 -4.45
N HIS A 75 -5.46 -8.08 -3.88
CA HIS A 75 -5.80 -9.08 -2.87
C HIS A 75 -6.13 -8.45 -1.51
N GLU A 76 -6.99 -9.11 -0.73
CA GLU A 76 -7.48 -8.61 0.55
C GLU A 76 -6.38 -8.35 1.58
N ASP A 77 -5.33 -9.15 1.58
CA ASP A 77 -4.17 -9.01 2.44
C ASP A 77 -3.24 -7.85 2.03
N HIS A 78 -3.58 -7.14 0.93
CA HIS A 78 -2.92 -5.92 0.46
C HIS A 78 -3.82 -4.69 0.44
N ILE A 79 -5.15 -4.83 0.27
CA ILE A 79 -6.07 -3.68 0.19
C ILE A 79 -7.20 -3.71 1.24
N GLY A 80 -7.42 -4.83 1.92
CA GLY A 80 -8.63 -5.04 2.72
C GLY A 80 -8.75 -4.15 3.96
N ALA A 81 -7.65 -3.59 4.47
CA ALA A 81 -7.70 -2.64 5.58
C ALA A 81 -7.98 -1.19 5.13
N LEU A 82 -7.92 -0.87 3.83
CA LEU A 82 -8.10 0.50 3.33
C LEU A 82 -9.42 1.16 3.74
N PRO A 83 -10.58 0.49 3.77
CA PRO A 83 -11.82 1.12 4.24
C PRO A 83 -11.70 1.65 5.68
N TYR A 84 -10.95 0.96 6.53
CA TYR A 84 -10.74 1.34 7.93
C TYR A 84 -9.70 2.45 8.07
N VAL A 85 -8.64 2.39 7.27
CA VAL A 85 -7.59 3.43 7.22
C VAL A 85 -8.16 4.75 6.69
N LEU A 86 -8.82 4.72 5.52
CA LEU A 86 -9.33 5.93 4.86
C LEU A 86 -10.47 6.60 5.64
N ARG A 87 -11.22 5.84 6.44
CA ARG A 87 -12.21 6.44 7.36
C ARG A 87 -11.57 7.32 8.43
N GLN A 88 -10.36 6.95 8.89
CA GLN A 88 -9.64 7.68 9.92
C GLN A 88 -8.68 8.73 9.36
N ILE A 89 -8.19 8.51 8.15
CA ILE A 89 -7.26 9.42 7.45
C ILE A 89 -7.83 9.71 6.04
N PRO A 90 -8.89 10.52 5.95
CA PRO A 90 -9.53 10.84 4.68
C PRO A 90 -8.63 11.72 3.80
N ASN A 91 -8.96 11.78 2.51
CA ASN A 91 -8.33 12.66 1.51
C ASN A 91 -6.86 12.34 1.15
N ILE A 92 -6.33 11.18 1.53
CA ILE A 92 -5.02 10.74 1.06
C ILE A 92 -5.15 10.19 -0.36
N PRO A 93 -4.30 10.61 -1.31
CA PRO A 93 -4.26 10.01 -2.64
C PRO A 93 -3.89 8.53 -2.58
N VAL A 94 -4.66 7.68 -3.25
CA VAL A 94 -4.41 6.24 -3.36
C VAL A 94 -4.13 5.91 -4.81
N TYR A 95 -2.94 5.39 -5.08
CA TYR A 95 -2.50 5.01 -6.42
C TYR A 95 -2.47 3.49 -6.56
N GLY A 96 -3.00 2.99 -7.66
CA GLY A 96 -2.99 1.56 -7.98
C GLY A 96 -3.42 1.31 -9.41
N THR A 97 -3.23 0.10 -9.91
CA THR A 97 -3.69 -0.30 -11.24
C THR A 97 -5.22 -0.31 -11.31
N ARG A 98 -5.77 -0.25 -12.51
CA ARG A 98 -7.23 -0.10 -12.71
C ARG A 98 -8.02 -1.25 -12.07
N LEU A 99 -7.55 -2.49 -12.19
CA LEU A 99 -8.22 -3.63 -11.58
C LEU A 99 -8.17 -3.53 -10.05
N THR A 100 -7.01 -3.24 -9.49
CA THR A 100 -6.83 -3.04 -8.04
C THR A 100 -7.75 -1.97 -7.48
N LEU A 101 -7.81 -0.80 -8.14
CA LEU A 101 -8.69 0.29 -7.72
C LEU A 101 -10.17 -0.04 -7.92
N GLY A 102 -10.54 -0.79 -8.97
CA GLY A 102 -11.93 -1.21 -9.20
C GLY A 102 -12.44 -2.14 -8.09
N ILE A 103 -11.58 -3.07 -7.62
CA ILE A 103 -11.89 -3.93 -6.47
C ILE A 103 -12.02 -3.08 -5.20
N LEU A 104 -11.06 -2.19 -4.96
CA LEU A 104 -11.07 -1.31 -3.80
C LEU A 104 -12.30 -0.40 -3.77
N GLU A 105 -12.70 0.19 -4.90
CA GLU A 105 -13.87 1.06 -4.99
C GLU A 105 -15.15 0.34 -4.54
N GLY A 106 -15.31 -0.93 -4.95
CA GLY A 106 -16.40 -1.79 -4.47
C GLY A 106 -16.38 -1.91 -2.94
N ARG A 107 -15.21 -2.20 -2.35
CA ARG A 107 -15.03 -2.31 -0.89
C ARG A 107 -15.30 -1.00 -0.15
N LEU A 108 -14.82 0.13 -0.67
CA LEU A 108 -15.07 1.44 -0.09
C LEU A 108 -16.56 1.76 -0.08
N LYS A 109 -17.27 1.50 -1.19
CA LYS A 109 -18.72 1.70 -1.31
C LYS A 109 -19.51 0.86 -0.30
N GLU A 110 -19.18 -0.43 -0.15
CA GLU A 110 -19.80 -1.33 0.83
C GLU A 110 -19.62 -0.82 2.27
N ASN A 111 -18.49 -0.16 2.54
CA ASN A 111 -18.16 0.39 3.85
C ASN A 111 -18.58 1.86 4.03
N GLY A 112 -19.22 2.49 3.05
CA GLY A 112 -19.62 3.90 3.12
C GLY A 112 -18.45 4.88 3.21
N VAL A 113 -17.34 4.57 2.56
CA VAL A 113 -16.12 5.39 2.50
C VAL A 113 -16.00 6.03 1.13
N ASP A 114 -15.58 7.29 1.10
CA ASP A 114 -15.40 8.05 -0.14
C ASP A 114 -14.25 7.48 -0.99
N SER A 115 -14.48 7.34 -2.29
CA SER A 115 -13.52 6.84 -3.27
C SER A 115 -12.97 7.93 -4.22
N SER A 116 -13.23 9.20 -3.95
CA SER A 116 -12.85 10.31 -4.85
C SER A 116 -11.34 10.50 -5.03
N ASN A 117 -10.54 9.99 -4.11
CA ASN A 117 -9.07 10.11 -4.12
C ASN A 117 -8.35 8.86 -4.68
N LEU A 118 -9.03 8.03 -5.46
CA LEU A 118 -8.43 6.91 -6.17
C LEU A 118 -7.86 7.39 -7.52
N HIS A 119 -6.57 7.15 -7.73
CA HIS A 119 -5.83 7.59 -8.91
C HIS A 119 -5.27 6.38 -9.67
N PRO A 120 -5.87 6.03 -10.83
CA PRO A 120 -5.41 4.88 -11.61
C PRO A 120 -4.05 5.14 -12.26
N VAL A 121 -3.22 4.10 -12.25
CA VAL A 121 -1.93 4.06 -12.92
C VAL A 121 -1.82 2.84 -13.80
N TYR A 122 -0.84 2.84 -14.70
CA TYR A 122 -0.47 1.71 -15.56
C TYR A 122 0.95 1.25 -15.26
N HIS A 123 1.27 0.03 -15.66
CA HIS A 123 2.64 -0.46 -15.63
C HIS A 123 3.54 0.47 -16.46
N GLY A 124 4.65 0.89 -15.88
CA GLY A 124 5.58 1.87 -16.46
C GLY A 124 5.29 3.32 -16.06
N ASP A 125 4.13 3.63 -15.50
CA ASP A 125 3.85 4.97 -14.98
C ASP A 125 4.75 5.31 -13.81
N ILE A 126 4.96 6.63 -13.65
CA ILE A 126 5.76 7.21 -12.57
C ILE A 126 4.96 8.33 -11.92
N ILE A 127 4.84 8.29 -10.60
CA ILE A 127 4.20 9.35 -9.82
C ILE A 127 5.19 10.02 -8.87
N SER A 128 4.86 11.24 -8.45
CA SER A 128 5.59 11.96 -7.42
C SER A 128 4.74 12.08 -6.15
N ALA A 129 5.32 11.71 -5.01
CA ALA A 129 4.68 11.76 -3.69
C ALA A 129 5.65 12.35 -2.66
N GLY A 130 5.58 13.66 -2.45
CA GLY A 130 6.59 14.39 -1.67
C GLY A 130 7.98 14.27 -2.28
N CYS A 131 8.97 13.84 -1.49
CA CYS A 131 10.34 13.60 -1.96
C CYS A 131 10.52 12.27 -2.70
N PHE A 132 9.49 11.43 -2.77
CA PHE A 132 9.54 10.14 -3.43
C PHE A 132 9.07 10.23 -4.88
N THR A 133 9.72 9.43 -5.73
CA THR A 133 9.24 9.14 -7.09
C THR A 133 9.00 7.64 -7.19
N VAL A 134 7.76 7.23 -7.46
CA VAL A 134 7.34 5.83 -7.46
C VAL A 134 7.00 5.39 -8.87
N GLY A 135 7.68 4.37 -9.37
CA GLY A 135 7.40 3.72 -10.65
C GLY A 135 6.74 2.35 -10.43
N PHE A 136 5.80 2.00 -11.31
CA PHE A 136 5.01 0.76 -11.26
C PHE A 136 5.58 -0.26 -12.24
N ILE A 137 6.11 -1.36 -11.72
CA ILE A 137 6.77 -2.43 -12.49
C ILE A 137 5.80 -3.59 -12.64
N ARG A 138 5.55 -4.06 -13.86
CA ARG A 138 4.71 -5.24 -14.07
C ARG A 138 5.37 -6.48 -13.46
N VAL A 139 4.59 -7.26 -12.70
CA VAL A 139 4.97 -8.55 -12.16
C VAL A 139 3.88 -9.59 -12.43
N ASN A 140 4.27 -10.86 -12.52
CA ASN A 140 3.32 -11.97 -12.62
C ASN A 140 2.87 -12.39 -11.23
N HIS A 141 1.55 -12.51 -11.05
CA HIS A 141 0.94 -12.99 -9.82
C HIS A 141 -0.33 -13.80 -10.13
N SER A 142 -1.06 -14.24 -9.11
CA SER A 142 -2.34 -14.96 -9.26
C SER A 142 -3.52 -14.05 -9.61
N ILE A 143 -3.34 -12.74 -9.56
CA ILE A 143 -4.29 -11.72 -9.99
C ILE A 143 -3.66 -10.88 -11.10
N ALA A 144 -4.45 -10.47 -12.07
CA ALA A 144 -4.00 -9.58 -13.13
C ALA A 144 -3.67 -8.17 -12.60
N ASP A 145 -2.91 -7.40 -13.37
CA ASP A 145 -2.50 -6.02 -13.06
C ASP A 145 -1.61 -5.88 -11.80
N ALA A 146 -1.04 -6.98 -11.27
CA ALA A 146 -0.11 -6.89 -10.15
C ALA A 146 1.16 -6.12 -10.54
N CYS A 147 1.67 -5.33 -9.59
CA CYS A 147 2.89 -4.56 -9.79
C CYS A 147 3.84 -4.62 -8.58
N GLY A 148 5.12 -4.57 -8.87
CA GLY A 148 6.15 -4.15 -7.96
C GLY A 148 6.38 -2.65 -8.07
N LEU A 149 7.12 -2.08 -7.14
CA LEU A 149 7.37 -0.64 -7.05
C LEU A 149 8.86 -0.34 -7.08
N SER A 150 9.27 0.62 -7.89
CA SER A 150 10.58 1.27 -7.77
C SER A 150 10.40 2.61 -7.10
N ILE A 151 11.03 2.83 -5.95
CA ILE A 151 10.83 4.02 -5.14
C ILE A 151 12.17 4.77 -5.06
N LYS A 152 12.28 5.83 -5.84
CA LYS A 152 13.44 6.73 -5.77
C LYS A 152 13.27 7.63 -4.54
N THR A 153 14.31 7.67 -3.72
CA THR A 153 14.40 8.48 -2.51
C THR A 153 15.64 9.38 -2.57
N PRO A 154 15.78 10.40 -1.72
CA PRO A 154 17.01 11.17 -1.62
C PRO A 154 18.24 10.36 -1.22
N MET A 155 18.06 9.16 -0.65
CA MET A 155 19.15 8.28 -0.20
C MET A 155 19.46 7.13 -1.17
N GLY A 156 18.69 6.99 -2.24
CA GLY A 156 18.84 5.90 -3.22
C GLY A 156 17.51 5.30 -3.64
N MET A 157 17.56 4.13 -4.27
CA MET A 157 16.41 3.41 -4.80
C MET A 157 16.02 2.25 -3.88
N ILE A 158 14.74 2.15 -3.56
CA ILE A 158 14.11 0.97 -2.96
C ILE A 158 13.36 0.24 -4.06
N VAL A 159 13.43 -1.08 -4.08
CA VAL A 159 12.56 -1.93 -4.88
C VAL A 159 11.69 -2.75 -3.92
N HIS A 160 10.39 -2.59 -4.03
CA HIS A 160 9.39 -3.42 -3.36
C HIS A 160 8.78 -4.33 -4.42
N THR A 161 8.95 -5.63 -4.28
CA THR A 161 8.54 -6.58 -5.33
C THR A 161 7.03 -6.75 -5.46
N GLY A 162 6.27 -6.37 -4.44
CA GLY A 162 4.93 -6.89 -4.28
C GLY A 162 4.96 -8.42 -4.18
N ASP A 163 3.83 -9.03 -4.38
CA ASP A 163 3.72 -10.47 -4.56
C ASP A 163 3.99 -10.82 -6.03
N PHE A 164 4.92 -11.73 -6.27
CA PHE A 164 5.25 -12.14 -7.62
C PHE A 164 5.54 -13.64 -7.69
N LYS A 165 5.40 -14.18 -8.89
CA LYS A 165 5.79 -15.55 -9.22
C LYS A 165 6.53 -15.60 -10.56
N PHE A 166 7.38 -16.60 -10.75
CA PHE A 166 7.87 -16.97 -12.07
C PHE A 166 6.82 -17.84 -12.75
N ASP A 167 6.27 -17.37 -13.83
CA ASP A 167 5.22 -18.05 -14.56
C ASP A 167 5.47 -17.97 -16.08
N TYR A 168 5.40 -19.12 -16.74
CA TYR A 168 5.50 -19.21 -18.21
C TYR A 168 4.14 -19.09 -18.91
N THR A 169 3.06 -19.08 -18.12
CA THR A 169 1.67 -18.96 -18.59
C THR A 169 0.92 -17.93 -17.75
N PRO A 170 1.31 -16.64 -17.82
CA PRO A 170 0.71 -15.61 -17.00
C PRO A 170 -0.79 -15.43 -17.31
N VAL A 171 -1.58 -15.05 -16.30
CA VAL A 171 -3.05 -14.88 -16.40
C VAL A 171 -3.47 -13.73 -17.32
N ASP A 172 -2.59 -12.78 -17.54
CA ASP A 172 -2.84 -11.56 -18.32
C ASP A 172 -2.02 -11.46 -19.62
N GLY A 173 -1.37 -12.55 -20.03
CA GLY A 173 -0.67 -12.71 -21.32
C GLY A 173 0.75 -12.18 -21.34
#